data_209e17ee9d6eee694dde8603b8613c43
#
_entry.id   209e17ee9d6eee694dde8603b8613c43
#
_cell.length_a   1.000
_cell.length_b   1.000
_cell.length_c   1.000
_cell.angle_alpha   90.00
_cell.angle_beta   90.00
_cell.angle_gamma   90.00
#
_symmetry.space_group_name_H-M   'P 1'
#
loop_
_entity.id
_entity.type
_entity.pdbx_description
1 polymer ?
#
loop_
_entity_poly.entity_id
_entity_poly.type
_entity_poly.pdbx_seq_one_letter_code
_entity_poly.pdbx_strand_id
1 'polypeptide(L)'
;MQNIVPMTRPILELRPGQHLTLTPQLQQSIRLLQLSTLDLEAEISQVLADNPLLEREDDTPAAEAQAESERESSVQDDEPAVERETPVDEMPGSGGVYSDDDSGLPEAARPDTLREHLLGQLMLTRAAPRDAALAALLIDELDENGYLGSPLEEILTWLPADMEPDLDELRAALSLLQSFDPPGIGARDMADCLVLQLRHPDLASLPEAADPAVLACARAICAQHLPVLATGNAARLCAAVGCDEATFRAAHSLILRLEPRPGRAWTVPAADYAVPDVIVRKTRRGWQVTLNSAAVPRLQINGLYAQMLGNQKESAHAGLQTQLQQARWMIRNVEQRFDTILRVAQAIVERQTAFFSQGPSAMRPLILKDIAGELGLHESTISRATTQKYMLTPFGTLELKRFFGTGVSTDGGDATSATAVQTFIRQMVAEENRAKPLSDSQIMQKLADQGIVIARRTVAKYREALRIAPATLRKAQASAR
;
A
#
# COMPACT_ATOMS: atom_id res chain seq x y z
N MET A 1 56.57 50.38 44.38
CA MET A 1 55.41 49.44 44.58
C MET A 1 55.07 48.83 43.24
N GLN A 2 55.60 47.63 42.97
CA GLN A 2 55.37 46.87 41.75
C GLN A 2 54.23 45.92 41.96
N ASN A 3 53.15 46.07 41.20
CA ASN A 3 52.02 45.14 41.14
C ASN A 3 52.38 43.91 40.33
N ILE A 4 52.48 42.77 41.00
CA ILE A 4 52.63 41.44 40.37
C ILE A 4 51.24 40.90 40.07
N VAL A 5 50.94 40.75 38.76
CA VAL A 5 49.74 40.08 38.26
C VAL A 5 49.96 38.55 38.23
N PRO A 6 49.14 37.72 38.84
CA PRO A 6 49.33 36.26 38.75
C PRO A 6 48.88 35.75 37.36
N MET A 7 49.80 35.14 36.61
CA MET A 7 49.51 34.35 35.41
C MET A 7 48.74 33.08 35.78
N THR A 8 47.47 33.03 35.43
CA THR A 8 46.67 31.79 35.43
C THR A 8 47.10 30.94 34.24
N ARG A 9 47.68 29.78 34.53
CA ARG A 9 47.94 28.74 33.54
C ARG A 9 46.62 28.00 33.19
N PRO A 10 46.25 27.83 31.90
CA PRO A 10 45.10 27.00 31.53
C PRO A 10 45.48 25.54 31.75
N ILE A 11 44.77 24.86 32.67
CA ILE A 11 44.84 23.42 32.83
C ILE A 11 43.96 22.83 31.72
N LEU A 12 44.61 22.17 30.71
CA LEU A 12 43.93 21.34 29.74
C LEU A 12 43.45 20.05 30.42
N GLU A 13 42.19 20.02 30.86
CA GLU A 13 41.51 18.78 31.22
C GLU A 13 41.21 17.99 29.95
N LEU A 14 42.05 17.01 29.63
CA LEU A 14 41.73 15.94 28.71
C LEU A 14 40.62 15.09 29.31
N ARG A 15 39.36 15.36 28.94
CA ARG A 15 38.26 14.43 29.18
C ARG A 15 38.32 13.36 28.11
N PRO A 16 38.73 12.09 28.43
CA PRO A 16 38.62 11.01 27.48
C PRO A 16 37.14 10.75 27.20
N GLY A 17 36.63 11.26 26.10
CA GLY A 17 35.34 10.85 25.56
C GLY A 17 35.47 9.37 25.17
N GLN A 18 34.95 8.46 25.98
CA GLN A 18 34.76 7.09 25.57
C GLN A 18 33.71 7.07 24.45
N HIS A 19 34.17 7.16 23.20
CA HIS A 19 33.38 6.74 22.08
C HIS A 19 33.24 5.23 22.18
N LEU A 20 32.10 4.77 22.71
CA LEU A 20 31.69 3.38 22.63
C LEU A 20 31.57 3.04 21.13
N THR A 21 32.64 2.47 20.57
CA THR A 21 32.57 1.87 19.25
C THR A 21 31.62 0.70 19.36
N LEU A 22 30.45 0.83 18.74
CA LEU A 22 29.46 -0.23 18.64
C LEU A 22 30.12 -1.47 18.04
N THR A 23 30.07 -2.60 18.74
CA THR A 23 30.58 -3.86 18.21
C THR A 23 29.82 -4.24 16.93
N PRO A 24 30.45 -4.89 15.95
CA PRO A 24 29.80 -5.32 14.70
C PRO A 24 28.50 -6.10 14.95
N GLN A 25 28.49 -6.96 15.97
CA GLN A 25 27.31 -7.73 16.37
C GLN A 25 26.16 -6.83 16.86
N LEU A 26 26.44 -5.78 17.62
CA LEU A 26 25.40 -4.83 18.05
C LEU A 26 24.87 -4.02 16.88
N GLN A 27 25.72 -3.66 15.91
CA GLN A 27 25.28 -2.97 14.68
C GLN A 27 24.34 -3.86 13.84
N GLN A 28 24.65 -5.14 13.71
CA GLN A 28 23.79 -6.12 13.05
C GLN A 28 22.44 -6.29 13.76
N SER A 29 22.43 -6.42 15.10
CA SER A 29 21.17 -6.56 15.84
C SER A 29 20.27 -5.31 15.70
N ILE A 30 20.88 -4.12 15.67
CA ILE A 30 20.18 -2.86 15.43
C ILE A 30 19.62 -2.81 13.99
N ARG A 31 20.39 -3.27 12.99
CA ARG A 31 19.96 -3.36 11.59
C ARG A 31 18.79 -4.33 11.45
N LEU A 32 18.85 -5.51 12.05
CA LEU A 32 17.76 -6.48 12.05
C LEU A 32 16.46 -5.90 12.61
N LEU A 33 16.48 -5.04 13.63
CA LEU A 33 15.29 -4.38 14.15
C LEU A 33 14.64 -3.41 13.15
N GLN A 34 15.41 -2.83 12.22
CA GLN A 34 14.93 -1.85 11.26
C GLN A 34 14.31 -2.48 10.01
N LEU A 35 14.75 -3.68 9.62
CA LEU A 35 14.30 -4.36 8.39
C LEU A 35 12.78 -4.57 8.39
N SER A 36 12.15 -4.45 7.23
CA SER A 36 10.78 -4.90 7.03
C SER A 36 10.68 -6.43 7.15
N THR A 37 9.49 -6.99 7.08
CA THR A 37 9.30 -8.45 7.10
C THR A 37 9.92 -9.09 5.86
N LEU A 38 9.70 -8.48 4.68
CA LEU A 38 10.27 -8.94 3.40
C LEU A 38 11.80 -8.85 3.37
N ASP A 39 12.36 -7.71 3.84
CA ASP A 39 13.81 -7.56 3.91
C ASP A 39 14.46 -8.57 4.89
N LEU A 40 13.75 -8.86 5.99
CA LEU A 40 14.21 -9.88 6.96
C LEU A 40 14.21 -11.27 6.33
N GLU A 41 13.19 -11.64 5.57
CA GLU A 41 13.13 -12.92 4.85
C GLU A 41 14.26 -13.04 3.83
N ALA A 42 14.58 -11.97 3.11
CA ALA A 42 15.71 -11.93 2.19
C ALA A 42 17.06 -12.12 2.91
N GLU A 43 17.28 -11.41 4.03
CA GLU A 43 18.49 -11.53 4.85
C GLU A 43 18.63 -12.96 5.42
N ILE A 44 17.52 -13.54 5.92
CA ILE A 44 17.49 -14.92 6.43
C ILE A 44 17.81 -15.92 5.31
N SER A 45 17.23 -15.75 4.12
CA SER A 45 17.49 -16.62 2.98
C SER A 45 18.96 -16.58 2.57
N GLN A 46 19.59 -15.42 2.63
CA GLN A 46 21.04 -15.28 2.40
C GLN A 46 21.86 -15.99 3.47
N VAL A 47 21.50 -15.81 4.75
CA VAL A 47 22.22 -16.49 5.86
C VAL A 47 22.05 -18.01 5.82
N LEU A 48 20.88 -18.52 5.40
CA LEU A 48 20.63 -19.94 5.18
C LEU A 48 21.50 -20.51 4.05
N ALA A 49 21.73 -19.75 2.98
CA ALA A 49 22.62 -20.16 1.89
C ALA A 49 24.10 -20.18 2.35
N ASP A 50 24.50 -19.25 3.22
CA ASP A 50 25.88 -19.13 3.71
C ASP A 50 26.22 -20.10 4.86
N ASN A 51 25.21 -20.54 5.62
CA ASN A 51 25.39 -21.35 6.82
C ASN A 51 24.58 -22.65 6.79
N PRO A 52 25.21 -23.82 6.45
CA PRO A 52 24.50 -25.09 6.34
C PRO A 52 24.01 -25.67 7.67
N LEU A 53 24.35 -25.04 8.81
CA LEU A 53 23.90 -25.47 10.13
C LEU A 53 22.55 -24.88 10.55
N LEU A 54 22.06 -23.91 9.80
CA LEU A 54 20.78 -23.24 10.02
C LEU A 54 19.73 -23.79 9.05
N GLU A 55 18.57 -24.14 9.55
CA GLU A 55 17.45 -24.68 8.76
C GLU A 55 16.15 -23.96 9.11
N ARG A 56 15.19 -23.95 8.20
CA ARG A 56 13.81 -23.60 8.50
C ARG A 56 13.08 -24.83 9.04
N GLU A 57 12.26 -24.66 10.05
CA GLU A 57 11.43 -25.73 10.61
C GLU A 57 10.42 -26.27 9.58
N ASP A 58 9.94 -25.40 8.67
CA ASP A 58 9.01 -25.75 7.62
C ASP A 58 9.61 -26.65 6.51
N ASP A 59 10.94 -26.66 6.37
CA ASP A 59 11.66 -27.50 5.37
C ASP A 59 11.92 -28.93 5.86
N THR A 60 11.55 -29.27 7.10
CA THR A 60 11.72 -30.60 7.66
C THR A 60 10.47 -31.46 7.44
N PRO A 61 10.60 -32.67 6.86
CA PRO A 61 9.45 -33.56 6.61
C PRO A 61 8.69 -33.99 7.87
N ALA A 62 9.22 -33.71 9.05
CA ALA A 62 8.54 -33.93 10.34
C ALA A 62 7.51 -32.84 10.69
N ALA A 63 7.64 -31.64 10.12
CA ALA A 63 6.71 -30.53 10.38
C ALA A 63 5.37 -30.71 9.64
N GLU A 64 5.39 -31.35 8.47
CA GLU A 64 4.17 -31.69 7.74
C GLU A 64 3.29 -32.67 8.51
N ALA A 65 3.91 -33.70 9.14
CA ALA A 65 3.19 -34.68 9.96
C ALA A 65 2.60 -34.09 11.26
N GLN A 66 3.21 -33.05 11.83
CA GLN A 66 2.68 -32.36 13.01
C GLN A 66 1.57 -31.38 12.65
N ALA A 67 1.69 -30.67 11.52
CA ALA A 67 0.66 -29.77 11.01
C ALA A 67 -0.62 -30.53 10.61
N GLU A 68 -0.52 -31.74 10.08
CA GLU A 68 -1.66 -32.63 9.83
C GLU A 68 -2.29 -33.12 11.12
N SER A 69 -1.50 -33.52 12.12
CA SER A 69 -2.01 -33.98 13.41
C SER A 69 -2.70 -32.87 14.23
N GLU A 70 -2.23 -31.62 14.13
CA GLU A 70 -2.91 -30.47 14.75
C GLU A 70 -4.19 -30.06 14.02
N ARG A 71 -4.27 -30.29 12.71
CA ARG A 71 -5.53 -30.09 11.95
C ARG A 71 -6.56 -31.17 12.25
N GLU A 72 -6.16 -32.40 12.43
CA GLU A 72 -7.08 -33.49 12.83
C GLU A 72 -7.58 -33.35 14.26
N SER A 73 -6.75 -32.84 15.21
CA SER A 73 -7.17 -32.65 16.60
C SER A 73 -8.09 -31.42 16.81
N SER A 74 -8.12 -30.47 15.89
CA SER A 74 -9.00 -29.29 15.97
C SER A 74 -10.40 -29.49 15.41
N VAL A 75 -10.69 -30.65 14.80
CA VAL A 75 -11.99 -30.95 14.20
C VAL A 75 -12.87 -31.83 15.12
N GLN A 76 -12.36 -32.29 16.29
CA GLN A 76 -13.05 -33.26 17.14
C GLN A 76 -13.77 -32.76 18.41
N ASP A 77 -13.95 -31.46 18.58
CA ASP A 77 -14.70 -30.93 19.72
C ASP A 77 -15.77 -29.93 19.27
N ASP A 78 -16.88 -30.39 18.75
CA ASP A 78 -18.23 -29.86 18.98
C ASP A 78 -19.29 -30.48 18.04
N GLU A 79 -19.85 -31.68 18.41
CA GLU A 79 -21.21 -32.03 18.02
C GLU A 79 -21.87 -32.91 19.08
N PRO A 80 -23.07 -32.51 19.56
CA PRO A 80 -23.88 -33.41 20.43
C PRO A 80 -24.65 -34.42 19.58
N ALA A 81 -24.52 -35.67 19.97
CA ALA A 81 -25.21 -36.83 19.44
C ALA A 81 -26.74 -36.62 19.33
N VAL A 82 -27.27 -36.79 18.13
CA VAL A 82 -28.68 -37.12 17.91
C VAL A 82 -28.72 -38.40 17.07
N GLU A 83 -29.10 -39.49 17.76
CA GLU A 83 -29.47 -40.76 17.16
C GLU A 83 -30.66 -40.58 16.21
N ARG A 84 -30.52 -41.01 14.97
CA ARG A 84 -31.63 -41.43 14.10
C ARG A 84 -31.20 -42.59 13.22
N GLU A 85 -31.73 -43.73 13.59
CA GLU A 85 -31.81 -44.94 12.75
C GLU A 85 -32.66 -44.66 11.50
N THR A 86 -32.20 -45.13 10.34
CA THR A 86 -33.06 -45.73 9.28
C THR A 86 -32.21 -46.33 8.15
N PRO A 87 -32.77 -47.25 7.35
CA PRO A 87 -32.08 -48.48 7.01
C PRO A 87 -31.49 -48.49 5.60
N VAL A 88 -30.62 -49.47 5.45
CA VAL A 88 -29.95 -49.97 4.24
C VAL A 88 -30.92 -50.22 3.11
N ASP A 89 -30.61 -49.73 1.92
CA ASP A 89 -31.06 -50.38 0.69
C ASP A 89 -29.85 -50.48 -0.29
N GLU A 90 -29.59 -51.72 -0.67
CA GLU A 90 -28.53 -52.17 -1.55
C GLU A 90 -28.89 -51.86 -2.99
N MET A 91 -27.89 -51.36 -3.78
CA MET A 91 -27.79 -51.72 -5.19
C MET A 91 -26.36 -51.66 -5.70
N PRO A 92 -25.95 -52.60 -6.54
CA PRO A 92 -24.54 -52.85 -6.84
C PRO A 92 -24.05 -52.23 -8.15
N GLY A 93 -22.78 -51.93 -8.16
CA GLY A 93 -21.91 -52.12 -9.26
C GLY A 93 -21.72 -51.04 -10.28
N SER A 94 -20.53 -50.49 -10.32
CA SER A 94 -19.69 -50.52 -11.53
C SER A 94 -18.33 -49.88 -11.18
N GLY A 95 -17.27 -50.68 -11.29
CA GLY A 95 -15.91 -50.21 -11.08
C GLY A 95 -15.49 -49.22 -12.16
N GLY A 96 -14.95 -48.14 -11.69
CA GLY A 96 -14.16 -47.19 -12.44
C GLY A 96 -13.07 -46.68 -11.52
N VAL A 97 -11.88 -47.24 -11.68
CA VAL A 97 -10.67 -46.70 -11.04
C VAL A 97 -10.41 -45.36 -11.69
N TYR A 98 -10.88 -44.29 -11.07
CA TYR A 98 -10.38 -42.95 -11.34
C TYR A 98 -9.31 -42.70 -10.30
N SER A 99 -8.07 -42.67 -10.74
CA SER A 99 -6.97 -42.08 -10.00
C SER A 99 -7.26 -40.57 -9.83
N ASP A 100 -7.81 -40.24 -8.70
CA ASP A 100 -8.12 -38.88 -8.28
C ASP A 100 -6.85 -38.31 -7.65
N ASP A 101 -6.01 -37.76 -8.49
CA ASP A 101 -4.85 -36.95 -8.06
C ASP A 101 -4.85 -35.66 -8.89
N ASP A 102 -5.92 -34.89 -8.76
CA ASP A 102 -5.97 -33.48 -9.13
C ASP A 102 -7.14 -32.79 -8.39
N SER A 103 -6.99 -32.62 -7.09
CA SER A 103 -7.78 -31.65 -6.33
C SER A 103 -7.27 -30.24 -6.65
N GLY A 104 -7.26 -29.89 -7.94
CA GLY A 104 -7.08 -28.55 -8.39
C GLY A 104 -8.18 -27.68 -7.82
N LEU A 105 -7.90 -27.00 -6.71
CA LEU A 105 -8.64 -25.80 -6.35
C LEU A 105 -8.77 -24.98 -7.63
N PRO A 106 -9.97 -24.50 -8.01
CA PRO A 106 -10.12 -23.71 -9.20
C PRO A 106 -9.14 -22.53 -9.09
N GLU A 107 -8.07 -22.61 -9.87
CA GLU A 107 -7.08 -21.55 -9.98
C GLU A 107 -7.87 -20.30 -10.36
N ALA A 108 -7.89 -19.30 -9.45
CA ALA A 108 -8.62 -18.07 -9.71
C ALA A 108 -8.09 -17.51 -11.02
N ALA A 109 -8.95 -17.44 -12.05
CA ALA A 109 -8.59 -16.96 -13.36
C ALA A 109 -7.84 -15.64 -13.19
N ARG A 110 -6.60 -15.59 -13.66
CA ARG A 110 -5.80 -14.37 -13.64
C ARG A 110 -6.55 -13.32 -14.45
N PRO A 111 -6.87 -12.13 -13.91
CA PRO A 111 -7.49 -11.11 -14.72
C PRO A 111 -6.56 -10.74 -15.87
N ASP A 112 -7.10 -10.68 -17.09
CA ASP A 112 -6.35 -10.29 -18.27
C ASP A 112 -5.73 -8.91 -18.06
N THR A 113 -4.49 -8.73 -18.46
CA THR A 113 -3.84 -7.42 -18.47
C THR A 113 -4.33 -6.59 -19.66
N LEU A 114 -4.19 -5.25 -19.60
CA LEU A 114 -4.51 -4.37 -20.74
C LEU A 114 -3.80 -4.83 -22.01
N ARG A 115 -2.53 -5.22 -21.89
CA ARG A 115 -1.72 -5.74 -23.00
C ARG A 115 -2.32 -7.01 -23.62
N GLU A 116 -2.70 -7.98 -22.81
CA GLU A 116 -3.30 -9.23 -23.26
C GLU A 116 -4.65 -8.98 -23.95
N HIS A 117 -5.47 -8.11 -23.39
CA HIS A 117 -6.75 -7.70 -23.96
C HIS A 117 -6.59 -7.06 -25.34
N LEU A 118 -5.67 -6.09 -25.50
CA LEU A 118 -5.40 -5.42 -26.78
C LEU A 118 -4.77 -6.34 -27.82
N LEU A 119 -3.84 -7.21 -27.41
CA LEU A 119 -3.28 -8.24 -28.30
C LEU A 119 -4.36 -9.22 -28.76
N GLY A 120 -5.30 -9.59 -27.89
CA GLY A 120 -6.46 -10.39 -28.27
C GLY A 120 -7.33 -9.72 -29.35
N GLN A 121 -7.59 -8.42 -29.23
CA GLN A 121 -8.32 -7.64 -30.24
C GLN A 121 -7.53 -7.55 -31.56
N LEU A 122 -6.21 -7.35 -31.48
CA LEU A 122 -5.34 -7.30 -32.66
C LEU A 122 -5.37 -8.61 -33.42
N MET A 123 -5.36 -9.77 -32.74
CA MET A 123 -5.48 -11.09 -33.35
C MET A 123 -6.82 -11.30 -34.08
N LEU A 124 -7.90 -10.68 -33.58
CA LEU A 124 -9.22 -10.74 -34.24
C LEU A 124 -9.30 -9.79 -35.44
N THR A 125 -8.41 -8.81 -35.52
CA THR A 125 -8.37 -7.83 -36.59
C THR A 125 -7.62 -8.44 -37.81
N ARG A 126 -8.16 -8.34 -39.01
CA ARG A 126 -7.52 -8.82 -40.24
C ARG A 126 -6.51 -7.79 -40.79
N ALA A 127 -5.58 -7.34 -39.93
CA ALA A 127 -4.51 -6.44 -40.34
C ALA A 127 -3.43 -7.14 -41.14
N ALA A 128 -2.71 -6.41 -42.01
CA ALA A 128 -1.53 -6.96 -42.66
C ALA A 128 -0.48 -7.35 -41.62
N PRO A 129 0.34 -8.40 -41.84
CA PRO A 129 1.31 -8.85 -40.83
C PRO A 129 2.27 -7.76 -40.36
N ARG A 130 2.64 -6.84 -41.25
CA ARG A 130 3.51 -5.69 -40.92
C ARG A 130 2.80 -4.68 -40.04
N ASP A 131 1.56 -4.32 -40.36
CA ASP A 131 0.75 -3.39 -39.55
C ASP A 131 0.43 -3.98 -38.17
N ALA A 132 0.16 -5.28 -38.11
CA ALA A 132 -0.07 -6.00 -36.87
C ALA A 132 1.20 -6.02 -35.99
N ALA A 133 2.39 -6.17 -36.55
CA ALA A 133 3.64 -6.12 -35.80
C ALA A 133 3.92 -4.70 -35.25
N LEU A 134 3.65 -3.65 -36.01
CA LEU A 134 3.78 -2.27 -35.58
C LEU A 134 2.74 -1.93 -34.50
N ALA A 135 1.50 -2.38 -34.63
CA ALA A 135 0.48 -2.20 -33.62
C ALA A 135 0.83 -2.93 -32.31
N ALA A 136 1.35 -4.16 -32.39
CA ALA A 136 1.81 -4.90 -31.22
C ALA A 136 2.94 -4.16 -30.47
N LEU A 137 3.87 -3.58 -31.21
CA LEU A 137 4.94 -2.76 -30.63
C LEU A 137 4.39 -1.50 -29.94
N LEU A 138 3.40 -0.82 -30.52
CA LEU A 138 2.75 0.33 -29.90
C LEU A 138 1.96 -0.08 -28.64
N ILE A 139 1.40 -1.29 -28.60
CA ILE A 139 0.75 -1.84 -27.40
C ILE A 139 1.77 -2.04 -26.27
N ASP A 140 3.00 -2.47 -26.58
CA ASP A 140 4.07 -2.64 -25.59
C ASP A 140 4.58 -1.31 -25.02
N GLU A 141 4.42 -0.21 -25.75
CA GLU A 141 4.80 1.14 -25.34
C GLU A 141 3.70 1.90 -24.55
N LEU A 142 2.55 1.26 -24.31
CA LEU A 142 1.49 1.87 -23.50
C LEU A 142 1.84 1.87 -22.00
N ASP A 143 1.52 2.97 -21.33
CA ASP A 143 1.57 3.05 -19.87
C ASP A 143 0.35 2.37 -19.20
N GLU A 144 0.36 2.29 -17.87
CA GLU A 144 -0.74 1.75 -17.07
C GLU A 144 -2.08 2.50 -17.24
N ASN A 145 -2.05 3.75 -17.72
CA ASN A 145 -3.23 4.55 -17.98
C ASN A 145 -3.79 4.32 -19.39
N GLY A 146 -3.02 3.69 -20.28
CA GLY A 146 -3.34 3.47 -21.68
C GLY A 146 -2.84 4.59 -22.62
N TYR A 147 -1.90 5.41 -22.15
CA TYR A 147 -1.25 6.46 -22.95
C TYR A 147 0.02 5.94 -23.59
N LEU A 148 0.40 6.57 -24.72
CA LEU A 148 1.67 6.28 -25.37
C LEU A 148 2.82 6.89 -24.55
N GLY A 149 3.74 6.04 -24.06
CA GLY A 149 4.85 6.47 -23.20
C GLY A 149 5.86 7.37 -23.88
N SER A 150 6.04 7.19 -25.19
CA SER A 150 7.04 7.91 -26.00
C SER A 150 6.44 8.48 -27.28
N PRO A 151 6.92 9.61 -27.81
CA PRO A 151 6.47 10.14 -29.10
C PRO A 151 6.87 9.20 -30.25
N LEU A 152 6.08 9.18 -31.33
CA LEU A 152 6.31 8.28 -32.48
C LEU A 152 7.69 8.46 -33.13
N GLU A 153 8.22 9.69 -33.12
CA GLU A 153 9.51 10.02 -33.65
C GLU A 153 10.66 9.36 -32.85
N GLU A 154 10.46 9.20 -31.55
CA GLU A 154 11.41 8.53 -30.66
C GLU A 154 11.33 7.02 -30.80
N ILE A 155 10.11 6.46 -30.89
CA ILE A 155 9.89 5.03 -31.15
C ILE A 155 10.57 4.62 -32.45
N LEU A 156 10.50 5.45 -33.48
CA LEU A 156 11.14 5.19 -34.77
C LEU A 156 12.65 4.98 -34.64
N THR A 157 13.32 5.66 -33.71
CA THR A 157 14.79 5.55 -33.49
C THR A 157 15.18 4.25 -32.79
N TRP A 158 14.26 3.58 -32.09
CA TRP A 158 14.53 2.34 -31.34
C TRP A 158 14.28 1.07 -32.18
N LEU A 159 13.62 1.24 -33.33
CA LEU A 159 13.28 0.11 -34.16
C LEU A 159 14.51 -0.46 -34.87
N PRO A 160 14.58 -1.81 -35.00
CA PRO A 160 15.65 -2.47 -35.75
C PRO A 160 15.67 -2.01 -37.21
N ALA A 161 16.88 -1.80 -37.75
CA ALA A 161 17.09 -1.37 -39.13
C ALA A 161 16.43 -2.29 -40.18
N ASP A 162 16.18 -3.55 -39.82
CA ASP A 162 15.53 -4.52 -40.71
C ASP A 162 14.04 -4.24 -41.00
N MET A 163 13.38 -3.47 -40.12
CA MET A 163 11.96 -3.11 -40.27
C MET A 163 11.74 -1.79 -41.00
N GLU A 164 12.67 -0.84 -40.95
CA GLU A 164 12.64 0.52 -41.54
C GLU A 164 11.18 1.04 -41.77
N PRO A 165 10.35 1.18 -40.72
CA PRO A 165 9.02 1.69 -40.91
C PRO A 165 9.05 3.18 -41.21
N ASP A 166 8.16 3.60 -42.10
CA ASP A 166 7.93 5.02 -42.33
C ASP A 166 7.05 5.59 -41.17
N LEU A 167 7.21 6.89 -40.91
CA LEU A 167 6.41 7.59 -39.90
C LEU A 167 4.90 7.46 -40.19
N ASP A 168 4.53 7.40 -41.47
CA ASP A 168 3.14 7.25 -41.89
C ASP A 168 2.58 5.84 -41.64
N GLU A 169 3.43 4.80 -41.70
CA GLU A 169 3.06 3.44 -41.28
C GLU A 169 2.82 3.37 -39.77
N LEU A 170 3.67 4.01 -38.95
CA LEU A 170 3.45 4.10 -37.51
C LEU A 170 2.17 4.87 -37.15
N ARG A 171 1.86 5.94 -37.86
CA ARG A 171 0.60 6.67 -37.70
C ARG A 171 -0.62 5.82 -38.08
N ALA A 172 -0.52 5.02 -39.12
CA ALA A 172 -1.59 4.09 -39.50
C ALA A 172 -1.78 3.01 -38.41
N ALA A 173 -0.69 2.40 -37.91
CA ALA A 173 -0.74 1.46 -36.80
C ALA A 173 -1.32 2.08 -35.54
N LEU A 174 -0.95 3.35 -35.21
CA LEU A 174 -1.54 4.08 -34.09
C LEU A 174 -3.04 4.31 -34.28
N SER A 175 -3.48 4.64 -35.48
CA SER A 175 -4.90 4.83 -35.79
C SER A 175 -5.68 3.51 -35.63
N LEU A 176 -5.06 2.38 -35.98
CA LEU A 176 -5.62 1.06 -35.74
C LEU A 176 -5.74 0.78 -34.24
N LEU A 177 -4.69 1.03 -33.45
CA LEU A 177 -4.72 0.88 -32.00
C LEU A 177 -5.79 1.76 -31.35
N GLN A 178 -5.93 3.00 -31.80
CA GLN A 178 -6.94 3.96 -31.29
C GLN A 178 -8.38 3.54 -31.61
N SER A 179 -8.59 2.58 -32.51
CA SER A 179 -9.92 2.02 -32.80
C SER A 179 -10.31 0.85 -31.87
N PHE A 180 -9.39 0.40 -31.00
CA PHE A 180 -9.65 -0.71 -30.08
C PHE A 180 -10.39 -0.25 -28.82
N ASP A 181 -11.00 -1.23 -28.12
CA ASP A 181 -11.63 -1.03 -26.82
C ASP A 181 -10.61 -1.24 -25.69
N PRO A 182 -10.54 -0.33 -24.72
CA PRO A 182 -11.42 0.82 -24.46
C PRO A 182 -11.06 2.07 -25.27
N PRO A 183 -12.06 2.91 -25.55
CA PRO A 183 -11.87 4.12 -26.35
C PRO A 183 -10.92 5.10 -25.67
N GLY A 184 -10.02 5.72 -26.45
CA GLY A 184 -9.04 6.67 -25.97
C GLY A 184 -7.66 6.08 -25.65
N ILE A 185 -7.43 4.81 -25.95
CA ILE A 185 -6.11 4.16 -25.89
C ILE A 185 -5.19 4.72 -26.96
N GLY A 186 -3.87 4.71 -26.69
CA GLY A 186 -2.84 5.22 -27.60
C GLY A 186 -2.88 6.74 -27.75
N ALA A 187 -3.49 7.45 -26.80
CA ALA A 187 -3.42 8.90 -26.72
C ALA A 187 -2.05 9.36 -26.22
N ARG A 188 -1.64 10.56 -26.61
CA ARG A 188 -0.37 11.18 -26.17
C ARG A 188 -0.48 11.77 -24.78
N ASP A 189 -1.64 12.32 -24.47
CA ASP A 189 -1.95 12.93 -23.17
C ASP A 189 -3.45 12.80 -22.84
N MET A 190 -3.83 13.30 -21.67
CA MET A 190 -5.21 13.30 -21.23
C MET A 190 -6.14 14.09 -22.18
N ALA A 191 -5.64 15.19 -22.77
CA ALA A 191 -6.41 16.01 -23.70
C ALA A 191 -6.77 15.22 -24.96
N ASP A 192 -5.77 14.54 -25.54
CA ASP A 192 -5.91 13.71 -26.73
C ASP A 192 -6.83 12.50 -26.45
N CYS A 193 -6.68 11.85 -25.28
CA CYS A 193 -7.55 10.76 -24.85
C CYS A 193 -9.03 11.16 -24.82
N LEU A 194 -9.35 12.29 -24.19
CA LEU A 194 -10.72 12.78 -24.13
C LEU A 194 -11.27 13.16 -25.50
N VAL A 195 -10.43 13.73 -26.38
CA VAL A 195 -10.83 14.06 -27.76
C VAL A 195 -11.07 12.79 -28.58
N LEU A 196 -10.26 11.74 -28.40
CA LEU A 196 -10.47 10.44 -29.06
C LEU A 196 -11.78 9.80 -28.61
N GLN A 197 -12.09 9.81 -27.31
CA GLN A 197 -13.36 9.32 -26.78
C GLN A 197 -14.54 10.09 -27.35
N LEU A 198 -14.43 11.43 -27.47
CA LEU A 198 -15.48 12.28 -28.07
C LEU A 198 -15.69 12.02 -29.57
N ARG A 199 -14.82 11.26 -30.23
CA ARG A 199 -14.98 10.83 -31.63
C ARG A 199 -15.55 9.42 -31.75
N HIS A 200 -15.55 8.65 -30.66
CA HIS A 200 -15.98 7.26 -30.68
C HIS A 200 -17.49 7.13 -30.91
N PRO A 201 -17.94 6.17 -31.73
CA PRO A 201 -19.35 6.02 -32.09
C PRO A 201 -20.26 5.69 -30.89
N ASP A 202 -19.76 5.02 -29.86
CA ASP A 202 -20.54 4.66 -28.68
C ASP A 202 -21.05 5.87 -27.91
N LEU A 203 -20.35 7.00 -28.02
CA LEU A 203 -20.78 8.25 -27.42
C LEU A 203 -22.10 8.78 -28.03
N ALA A 204 -22.40 8.44 -29.28
CA ALA A 204 -23.64 8.82 -29.93
C ALA A 204 -24.91 8.27 -29.25
N SER A 205 -24.78 7.26 -28.41
CA SER A 205 -25.86 6.70 -27.59
C SER A 205 -26.28 7.60 -26.43
N LEU A 206 -25.43 8.58 -26.05
CA LEU A 206 -25.72 9.49 -24.95
C LEU A 206 -26.61 10.66 -25.44
N PRO A 207 -27.65 11.02 -24.67
CA PRO A 207 -28.59 12.09 -25.08
C PRO A 207 -27.91 13.46 -25.20
N GLU A 208 -26.87 13.74 -24.41
CA GLU A 208 -26.10 14.98 -24.46
C GLU A 208 -25.20 15.07 -25.69
N ALA A 209 -24.81 13.92 -26.27
CA ALA A 209 -23.99 13.86 -27.48
C ALA A 209 -24.84 14.01 -28.79
N ALA A 210 -26.15 14.03 -28.71
CA ALA A 210 -27.02 14.19 -29.88
C ALA A 210 -26.93 15.59 -30.51
N ASP A 211 -26.52 16.62 -29.75
CA ASP A 211 -26.36 17.97 -30.25
C ASP A 211 -24.92 18.22 -30.74
N PRO A 212 -24.70 18.47 -32.04
CA PRO A 212 -23.38 18.73 -32.59
C PRO A 212 -22.71 19.99 -31.99
N ALA A 213 -23.47 20.96 -31.50
CA ALA A 213 -22.92 22.14 -30.83
C ALA A 213 -22.31 21.79 -29.48
N VAL A 214 -22.93 20.89 -28.73
CA VAL A 214 -22.41 20.35 -27.45
C VAL A 214 -21.11 19.58 -27.68
N LEU A 215 -21.05 18.73 -28.69
CA LEU A 215 -19.84 17.98 -29.05
C LEU A 215 -18.71 18.91 -29.50
N ALA A 216 -18.99 19.93 -30.30
CA ALA A 216 -17.98 20.90 -30.72
C ALA A 216 -17.42 21.69 -29.52
N CYS A 217 -18.31 22.13 -28.61
CA CYS A 217 -17.93 22.79 -27.37
C CYS A 217 -17.06 21.86 -26.48
N ALA A 218 -17.49 20.61 -26.28
CA ALA A 218 -16.73 19.64 -25.48
C ALA A 218 -15.34 19.38 -26.07
N ARG A 219 -15.23 19.19 -27.38
CA ARG A 219 -13.93 18.99 -28.08
C ARG A 219 -13.01 20.21 -27.93
N ALA A 220 -13.54 21.45 -28.08
CA ALA A 220 -12.75 22.66 -27.90
C ALA A 220 -12.23 22.81 -26.46
N ILE A 221 -13.07 22.48 -25.46
CA ILE A 221 -12.67 22.50 -24.06
C ILE A 221 -11.56 21.49 -23.80
N CYS A 222 -11.72 20.22 -24.25
CA CYS A 222 -10.74 19.16 -24.04
C CYS A 222 -9.43 19.44 -24.75
N ALA A 223 -9.43 19.99 -25.98
CA ALA A 223 -8.24 20.23 -26.76
C ALA A 223 -7.37 21.39 -26.24
N GLN A 224 -7.98 22.48 -25.72
CA GLN A 224 -7.23 23.73 -25.46
C GLN A 224 -7.49 24.33 -24.07
N HIS A 225 -8.57 23.99 -23.39
CA HIS A 225 -9.04 24.69 -22.19
C HIS A 225 -9.15 23.85 -20.94
N LEU A 226 -8.57 22.63 -20.90
CA LEU A 226 -8.58 21.75 -19.72
C LEU A 226 -8.03 22.44 -18.45
N PRO A 227 -6.93 23.21 -18.49
CA PRO A 227 -6.43 23.91 -17.30
C PRO A 227 -7.41 24.95 -16.77
N VAL A 228 -8.18 25.60 -17.67
CA VAL A 228 -9.19 26.58 -17.27
C VAL A 228 -10.42 25.89 -16.70
N LEU A 229 -10.79 24.72 -17.24
CA LEU A 229 -11.85 23.86 -16.68
C LEU A 229 -11.55 23.47 -15.24
N ALA A 230 -10.30 23.13 -14.93
CA ALA A 230 -9.85 22.78 -13.58
C ALA A 230 -10.00 23.93 -12.55
N THR A 231 -10.01 25.19 -13.00
CA THR A 231 -10.26 26.36 -12.12
C THR A 231 -11.73 26.56 -11.76
N GLY A 232 -12.68 25.88 -12.45
CA GLY A 232 -14.11 25.95 -12.21
C GLY A 232 -14.77 27.27 -12.65
N ASN A 233 -14.12 28.08 -13.49
CA ASN A 233 -14.67 29.37 -13.93
C ASN A 233 -15.44 29.22 -15.25
N ALA A 234 -16.76 28.92 -15.13
CA ALA A 234 -17.65 28.71 -16.26
C ALA A 234 -17.74 29.93 -17.18
N ALA A 235 -17.84 31.14 -16.63
CA ALA A 235 -17.97 32.36 -17.43
C ALA A 235 -16.77 32.62 -18.33
N ARG A 236 -15.55 32.34 -17.82
CA ARG A 236 -14.30 32.47 -18.59
C ARG A 236 -14.22 31.42 -19.71
N LEU A 237 -14.73 30.22 -19.48
CA LEU A 237 -14.76 29.14 -20.47
C LEU A 237 -15.77 29.44 -21.56
N CYS A 238 -17.01 29.86 -21.21
CA CYS A 238 -18.01 30.28 -22.19
C CYS A 238 -17.50 31.41 -23.10
N ALA A 239 -16.80 32.40 -22.52
CA ALA A 239 -16.19 33.48 -23.29
C ALA A 239 -15.04 33.00 -24.19
N ALA A 240 -14.22 32.04 -23.74
CA ALA A 240 -13.09 31.52 -24.51
C ALA A 240 -13.52 30.62 -25.68
N VAL A 241 -14.54 29.79 -25.46
CA VAL A 241 -15.05 28.85 -26.47
C VAL A 241 -16.15 29.48 -27.33
N GLY A 242 -16.78 30.56 -26.87
CA GLY A 242 -17.88 31.24 -27.60
C GLY A 242 -19.19 30.46 -27.56
N CYS A 243 -19.45 29.71 -26.48
CA CYS A 243 -20.66 28.93 -26.31
C CYS A 243 -21.62 29.53 -25.27
N ASP A 244 -22.92 29.18 -25.42
CA ASP A 244 -23.94 29.55 -24.45
C ASP A 244 -23.78 28.73 -23.14
N GLU A 245 -24.27 29.27 -22.04
CA GLU A 245 -24.19 28.64 -20.72
C GLU A 245 -24.91 27.27 -20.67
N ALA A 246 -26.01 27.11 -21.40
CA ALA A 246 -26.75 25.86 -21.51
C ALA A 246 -25.92 24.79 -22.24
N THR A 247 -25.35 25.16 -23.39
CA THR A 247 -24.44 24.29 -24.17
C THR A 247 -23.18 23.92 -23.38
N PHE A 248 -22.64 24.89 -22.63
CA PHE A 248 -21.48 24.61 -21.73
C PHE A 248 -21.83 23.60 -20.64
N ARG A 249 -23.00 23.72 -19.98
CA ARG A 249 -23.40 22.76 -18.94
C ARG A 249 -23.57 21.36 -19.51
N ALA A 250 -24.17 21.21 -20.68
CA ALA A 250 -24.30 19.92 -21.35
C ALA A 250 -22.95 19.35 -21.75
N ALA A 251 -22.05 20.17 -22.32
CA ALA A 251 -20.67 19.76 -22.65
C ALA A 251 -19.86 19.35 -21.41
N HIS A 252 -20.00 20.08 -20.31
CA HIS A 252 -19.35 19.75 -19.04
C HIS A 252 -19.87 18.42 -18.45
N SER A 253 -21.22 18.22 -18.47
CA SER A 253 -21.82 16.94 -18.06
C SER A 253 -21.29 15.78 -18.90
N LEU A 254 -21.14 15.97 -20.22
CA LEU A 254 -20.55 14.98 -21.12
C LEU A 254 -19.09 14.67 -20.77
N ILE A 255 -18.25 15.70 -20.57
CA ILE A 255 -16.84 15.54 -20.21
C ILE A 255 -16.67 14.77 -18.88
N LEU A 256 -17.54 15.01 -17.90
CA LEU A 256 -17.50 14.30 -16.60
C LEU A 256 -17.80 12.80 -16.70
N ARG A 257 -18.41 12.33 -17.78
CA ARG A 257 -18.70 10.91 -18.04
C ARG A 257 -17.57 10.20 -18.77
N LEU A 258 -16.63 10.94 -19.35
CA LEU A 258 -15.48 10.35 -20.04
C LEU A 258 -14.48 9.77 -19.01
N GLU A 259 -13.79 8.73 -19.43
CA GLU A 259 -12.77 8.07 -18.58
C GLU A 259 -11.37 8.63 -18.95
N PRO A 260 -10.75 9.45 -18.10
CA PRO A 260 -9.44 10.02 -18.40
C PRO A 260 -8.31 8.99 -18.37
N ARG A 261 -8.54 7.78 -17.87
CA ARG A 261 -7.53 6.71 -17.74
C ARG A 261 -8.11 5.38 -18.16
N PRO A 262 -8.23 5.12 -19.46
CA PRO A 262 -8.90 3.92 -19.98
C PRO A 262 -8.19 2.63 -19.55
N GLY A 263 -6.87 2.62 -19.38
CA GLY A 263 -6.11 1.45 -18.93
C GLY A 263 -6.39 1.02 -17.49
N ARG A 264 -6.93 1.91 -16.65
CA ARG A 264 -7.11 1.64 -15.21
C ARG A 264 -8.03 0.44 -14.90
N ALA A 265 -8.96 0.10 -15.78
CA ALA A 265 -9.86 -1.04 -15.58
C ALA A 265 -9.10 -2.38 -15.54
N TRP A 266 -7.97 -2.46 -16.24
CA TRP A 266 -7.09 -3.64 -16.32
C TRP A 266 -5.88 -3.54 -15.39
N THR A 267 -5.62 -2.38 -14.81
CA THR A 267 -4.60 -2.25 -13.78
C THR A 267 -5.17 -2.87 -12.51
N VAL A 268 -4.77 -4.10 -12.22
CA VAL A 268 -4.98 -4.66 -10.90
C VAL A 268 -4.22 -3.72 -9.96
N PRO A 269 -4.90 -3.01 -9.04
CA PRO A 269 -4.15 -2.23 -8.08
C PRO A 269 -3.22 -3.24 -7.40
N ALA A 270 -1.92 -3.04 -7.55
CA ALA A 270 -0.95 -3.70 -6.70
C ALA A 270 -1.27 -3.22 -5.28
N ALA A 271 -2.28 -3.84 -4.68
CA ALA A 271 -2.54 -3.65 -3.28
C ALA A 271 -1.32 -4.27 -2.61
N ASP A 272 -0.38 -3.43 -2.21
CA ASP A 272 0.65 -3.79 -1.26
C ASP A 272 -0.07 -4.25 0.01
N TYR A 273 -0.46 -5.52 0.02
CA TYR A 273 -1.00 -6.14 1.21
C TYR A 273 0.15 -6.25 2.20
N ALA A 274 0.27 -5.22 3.04
CA ALA A 274 1.22 -5.28 4.14
C ALA A 274 0.81 -6.45 5.04
N VAL A 275 1.61 -7.51 5.04
CA VAL A 275 1.43 -8.63 5.97
C VAL A 275 1.63 -8.08 7.38
N PRO A 276 0.63 -8.20 8.28
CA PRO A 276 0.76 -7.66 9.62
C PRO A 276 1.73 -8.51 10.44
N ASP A 277 2.64 -7.85 11.17
CA ASP A 277 3.56 -8.49 12.13
C ASP A 277 2.81 -8.93 13.39
N VAL A 278 1.78 -8.18 13.77
CA VAL A 278 1.03 -8.33 15.03
C VAL A 278 -0.47 -8.30 14.77
N ILE A 279 -1.20 -9.16 15.46
CA ILE A 279 -2.67 -9.27 15.38
C ILE A 279 -3.28 -8.89 16.73
N VAL A 280 -4.25 -7.97 16.71
CA VAL A 280 -5.01 -7.56 17.90
C VAL A 280 -6.43 -8.13 17.81
N ARG A 281 -6.80 -8.91 18.81
CA ARG A 281 -8.14 -9.52 18.93
C ARG A 281 -8.82 -9.10 20.22
N LYS A 282 -10.13 -8.92 20.16
CA LYS A 282 -10.95 -8.67 21.35
C LYS A 282 -11.24 -9.99 22.04
N THR A 283 -10.89 -10.09 23.32
CA THR A 283 -11.18 -11.25 24.18
C THR A 283 -12.16 -10.86 25.29
N ARG A 284 -12.69 -11.83 26.04
CA ARG A 284 -13.55 -11.56 27.19
C ARG A 284 -12.87 -10.74 28.31
N ARG A 285 -11.52 -10.77 28.36
CA ARG A 285 -10.70 -10.07 29.36
C ARG A 285 -10.13 -8.73 28.87
N GLY A 286 -10.41 -8.32 27.62
CA GLY A 286 -9.89 -7.11 27.01
C GLY A 286 -9.26 -7.36 25.64
N TRP A 287 -8.35 -6.50 25.24
CA TRP A 287 -7.62 -6.62 23.98
C TRP A 287 -6.37 -7.48 24.15
N GLN A 288 -6.19 -8.47 23.31
CA GLN A 288 -5.03 -9.36 23.29
C GLN A 288 -4.23 -9.13 22.02
N VAL A 289 -2.92 -9.11 22.19
CA VAL A 289 -1.94 -8.92 21.13
C VAL A 289 -1.18 -10.23 20.93
N THR A 290 -1.12 -10.71 19.71
CA THR A 290 -0.38 -11.93 19.33
C THR A 290 0.51 -11.64 18.12
N LEU A 291 1.65 -12.31 18.02
CA LEU A 291 2.45 -12.28 16.80
C LEU A 291 1.72 -13.05 15.69
N ASN A 292 1.93 -12.62 14.45
CA ASN A 292 1.45 -13.35 13.29
C ASN A 292 2.42 -14.49 12.98
N SER A 293 1.96 -15.73 13.09
CA SER A 293 2.79 -16.91 12.81
C SER A 293 3.34 -16.95 11.38
N ALA A 294 2.60 -16.37 10.42
CA ALA A 294 3.05 -16.30 9.04
C ALA A 294 4.19 -15.28 8.80
N ALA A 295 4.35 -14.30 9.71
CA ALA A 295 5.41 -13.28 9.62
C ALA A 295 6.67 -13.63 10.42
N VAL A 296 6.60 -14.65 11.30
CA VAL A 296 7.71 -15.07 12.16
C VAL A 296 8.42 -16.26 11.54
N PRO A 297 9.65 -16.11 11.04
CA PRO A 297 10.42 -17.23 10.49
C PRO A 297 10.82 -18.17 11.62
N ARG A 298 10.49 -19.45 11.49
CA ARG A 298 10.90 -20.51 12.43
C ARG A 298 12.26 -21.05 12.01
N LEU A 299 13.29 -20.69 12.75
CA LEU A 299 14.67 -21.10 12.48
C LEU A 299 15.11 -22.11 13.53
N GLN A 300 15.76 -23.18 13.07
CA GLN A 300 16.34 -24.20 13.94
C GLN A 300 17.77 -24.54 13.50
N ILE A 301 18.52 -25.14 14.42
CA ILE A 301 19.86 -25.66 14.15
C ILE A 301 19.70 -27.11 13.80
N ASN A 302 20.31 -27.55 12.70
CA ASN A 302 20.34 -28.94 12.33
C ASN A 302 20.97 -29.78 13.47
N GLY A 303 20.13 -30.65 14.08
CA GLY A 303 20.48 -31.44 15.25
C GLY A 303 21.61 -32.43 15.00
N LEU A 304 21.71 -33.00 13.79
CA LEU A 304 22.73 -33.98 13.44
C LEU A 304 24.13 -33.35 13.43
N TYR A 305 24.26 -32.18 12.78
CA TYR A 305 25.54 -31.47 12.77
C TYR A 305 25.91 -30.91 14.15
N ALA A 306 24.94 -30.47 14.95
CA ALA A 306 25.21 -30.00 16.32
C ALA A 306 25.71 -31.11 17.23
N GLN A 307 25.22 -32.35 17.09
CA GLN A 307 25.70 -33.52 17.86
C GLN A 307 27.06 -33.96 17.41
N MET A 308 27.37 -33.98 16.12
CA MET A 308 28.69 -34.33 15.58
C MET A 308 29.78 -33.39 16.08
N LEU A 309 29.48 -32.07 16.12
CA LEU A 309 30.42 -31.05 16.62
C LEU A 309 30.57 -31.06 18.14
N GLY A 310 29.55 -31.51 18.90
CA GLY A 310 29.59 -31.60 20.36
C GLY A 310 30.57 -32.69 20.87
N ASN A 311 30.79 -33.76 20.08
CA ASN A 311 31.56 -34.92 20.49
C ASN A 311 33.05 -34.89 20.09
N GLN A 312 33.46 -33.97 19.22
CA GLN A 312 34.85 -33.91 18.73
C GLN A 312 35.52 -32.59 19.10
N LYS A 313 36.57 -32.66 19.92
CA LYS A 313 37.40 -31.53 20.38
C LYS A 313 38.57 -31.18 19.45
N GLU A 314 38.58 -31.65 18.22
CA GLU A 314 39.70 -31.44 17.32
C GLU A 314 39.67 -30.06 16.64
N SER A 315 40.86 -29.47 16.55
CA SER A 315 41.11 -28.13 16.00
C SER A 315 40.72 -27.96 14.51
N ALA A 316 40.43 -29.05 13.81
CA ALA A 316 40.00 -29.06 12.41
C ALA A 316 38.59 -28.46 12.20
N HIS A 317 37.79 -28.26 13.24
CA HIS A 317 36.42 -27.81 13.17
C HIS A 317 36.19 -26.37 13.65
N ALA A 318 37.24 -25.56 13.81
CA ALA A 318 37.11 -24.17 14.28
C ALA A 318 36.17 -23.32 13.41
N GLY A 319 36.16 -23.54 12.10
CA GLY A 319 35.25 -22.87 11.16
C GLY A 319 33.78 -23.21 11.42
N LEU A 320 33.46 -24.50 11.60
CA LEU A 320 32.12 -24.98 11.89
C LEU A 320 31.60 -24.52 13.26
N GLN A 321 32.50 -24.43 14.26
CA GLN A 321 32.13 -23.86 15.58
C GLN A 321 31.77 -22.39 15.47
N THR A 322 32.49 -21.64 14.65
CA THR A 322 32.17 -20.23 14.39
C THR A 322 30.81 -20.09 13.69
N GLN A 323 30.53 -20.95 12.70
CA GLN A 323 29.21 -20.97 12.01
C GLN A 323 28.08 -21.36 12.97
N LEU A 324 28.31 -22.32 13.88
CA LEU A 324 27.34 -22.69 14.92
C LEU A 324 27.05 -21.54 15.89
N GLN A 325 28.06 -20.78 16.28
CA GLN A 325 27.90 -19.61 17.12
C GLN A 325 27.10 -18.50 16.36
N GLN A 326 27.39 -18.30 15.07
CA GLN A 326 26.68 -17.37 14.23
C GLN A 326 25.19 -17.75 14.07
N ALA A 327 24.89 -19.05 13.82
CA ALA A 327 23.55 -19.56 13.75
C ALA A 327 22.76 -19.33 15.05
N ARG A 328 23.33 -19.67 16.20
CA ARG A 328 22.73 -19.44 17.53
C ARG A 328 22.50 -17.94 17.80
N TRP A 329 23.44 -17.12 17.39
CA TRP A 329 23.34 -15.69 17.54
C TRP A 329 22.19 -15.13 16.68
N MET A 330 22.08 -15.60 15.43
CA MET A 330 21.01 -15.17 14.51
C MET A 330 19.62 -15.52 15.03
N ILE A 331 19.40 -16.79 15.42
CA ILE A 331 18.13 -17.24 16.01
C ILE A 331 17.75 -16.36 17.20
N ARG A 332 18.66 -16.16 18.14
CA ARG A 332 18.41 -15.35 19.34
C ARG A 332 18.08 -13.89 19.01
N ASN A 333 18.71 -13.31 17.99
CA ASN A 333 18.41 -11.93 17.59
C ASN A 333 17.05 -11.81 16.90
N VAL A 334 16.67 -12.80 16.09
CA VAL A 334 15.34 -12.85 15.46
C VAL A 334 14.26 -12.99 16.53
N GLU A 335 14.41 -13.91 17.48
CA GLU A 335 13.51 -14.07 18.63
C GLU A 335 13.38 -12.77 19.44
N GLN A 336 14.50 -12.15 19.79
CA GLN A 336 14.54 -10.89 20.55
C GLN A 336 13.87 -9.74 19.78
N ARG A 337 14.00 -9.71 18.45
CA ARG A 337 13.29 -8.73 17.62
C ARG A 337 11.78 -8.87 17.78
N PHE A 338 11.24 -10.08 17.60
CA PHE A 338 9.80 -10.32 17.68
C PHE A 338 9.27 -10.15 19.11
N ASP A 339 10.01 -10.54 20.14
CA ASP A 339 9.68 -10.23 21.54
C ASP A 339 9.58 -8.71 21.77
N THR A 340 10.55 -7.96 21.25
CA THR A 340 10.51 -6.50 21.36
C THR A 340 9.31 -5.88 20.65
N ILE A 341 9.00 -6.34 19.43
CA ILE A 341 7.83 -5.87 18.67
C ILE A 341 6.54 -6.19 19.44
N LEU A 342 6.41 -7.40 19.97
CA LEU A 342 5.24 -7.83 20.75
C LEU A 342 5.04 -6.97 22.00
N ARG A 343 6.09 -6.76 22.79
CA ARG A 343 6.05 -5.93 24.01
C ARG A 343 5.68 -4.48 23.71
N VAL A 344 6.25 -3.91 22.64
CA VAL A 344 5.92 -2.54 22.18
C VAL A 344 4.45 -2.48 21.73
N ALA A 345 3.98 -3.47 20.95
CA ALA A 345 2.61 -3.53 20.51
C ALA A 345 1.61 -3.68 21.67
N GLN A 346 1.92 -4.48 22.69
CA GLN A 346 1.13 -4.62 23.92
C GLN A 346 1.01 -3.29 24.65
N ALA A 347 2.12 -2.59 24.89
CA ALA A 347 2.12 -1.30 25.55
C ALA A 347 1.33 -0.24 24.76
N ILE A 348 1.38 -0.26 23.42
CA ILE A 348 0.55 0.62 22.58
C ILE A 348 -0.93 0.30 22.77
N VAL A 349 -1.33 -0.97 22.72
CA VAL A 349 -2.75 -1.40 22.85
C VAL A 349 -3.30 -1.04 24.23
N GLU A 350 -2.54 -1.21 25.30
CA GLU A 350 -2.93 -0.82 26.67
C GLU A 350 -3.19 0.68 26.80
N ARG A 351 -2.36 1.52 26.17
CA ARG A 351 -2.54 2.98 26.15
C ARG A 351 -3.65 3.45 25.22
N GLN A 352 -3.91 2.72 24.14
CA GLN A 352 -4.86 3.08 23.07
C GLN A 352 -6.19 2.31 23.14
N THR A 353 -6.61 1.81 24.29
CA THR A 353 -7.85 1.03 24.44
C THR A 353 -9.09 1.75 23.90
N ALA A 354 -9.14 3.07 24.00
CA ALA A 354 -10.20 3.90 23.44
C ALA A 354 -10.25 3.80 21.91
N PHE A 355 -9.09 3.83 21.24
CA PHE A 355 -8.99 3.65 19.79
C PHE A 355 -9.57 2.29 19.35
N PHE A 356 -9.20 1.19 20.01
CA PHE A 356 -9.67 -0.15 19.66
C PHE A 356 -11.17 -0.35 19.90
N SER A 357 -11.77 0.47 20.77
CA SER A 357 -13.20 0.39 21.12
C SER A 357 -14.08 1.31 20.27
N GLN A 358 -13.61 2.54 19.97
CA GLN A 358 -14.39 3.61 19.36
C GLN A 358 -13.86 4.04 17.99
N GLY A 359 -12.69 3.53 17.58
CA GLY A 359 -12.09 3.84 16.29
C GLY A 359 -11.12 5.03 16.29
N PRO A 360 -10.72 5.49 15.09
CA PRO A 360 -9.67 6.52 14.91
C PRO A 360 -9.96 7.87 15.56
N SER A 361 -11.22 8.21 15.79
CA SER A 361 -11.63 9.46 16.46
C SER A 361 -11.24 9.52 17.94
N ALA A 362 -11.13 8.34 18.60
CA ALA A 362 -10.77 8.24 20.02
C ALA A 362 -9.26 7.97 20.24
N MET A 363 -8.43 8.20 19.25
CA MET A 363 -6.98 8.01 19.36
C MET A 363 -6.37 9.05 20.31
N ARG A 364 -5.67 8.58 21.34
CA ARG A 364 -4.93 9.42 22.28
C ARG A 364 -3.53 9.74 21.78
N PRO A 365 -2.97 10.92 22.08
CA PRO A 365 -1.58 11.20 21.75
C PRO A 365 -0.65 10.30 22.56
N LEU A 366 0.38 9.77 21.91
CA LEU A 366 1.36 8.87 22.50
C LEU A 366 2.75 9.29 22.04
N ILE A 367 3.67 9.43 22.97
CA ILE A 367 5.05 9.82 22.70
C ILE A 367 5.96 8.59 22.86
N LEU A 368 6.98 8.46 22.01
CA LEU A 368 7.95 7.34 22.06
C LEU A 368 8.60 7.20 23.45
N LYS A 369 8.84 8.34 24.12
CA LYS A 369 9.44 8.40 25.45
C LYS A 369 8.60 7.69 26.52
N ASP A 370 7.27 7.76 26.42
CA ASP A 370 6.37 7.17 27.41
C ASP A 370 6.46 5.64 27.37
N ILE A 371 6.47 5.06 26.18
CA ILE A 371 6.64 3.60 25.98
C ILE A 371 8.07 3.16 26.31
N ALA A 372 9.06 3.99 25.96
CA ALA A 372 10.47 3.72 26.27
C ALA A 372 10.71 3.62 27.78
N GLY A 373 10.11 4.55 28.56
CA GLY A 373 10.19 4.54 30.02
C GLY A 373 9.50 3.33 30.65
N GLU A 374 8.34 2.93 30.12
CA GLU A 374 7.57 1.77 30.60
C GLU A 374 8.29 0.43 30.36
N LEU A 375 8.88 0.27 29.16
CA LEU A 375 9.58 -0.97 28.78
C LEU A 375 11.05 -1.01 29.21
N GLY A 376 11.60 0.10 29.75
CA GLY A 376 13.03 0.22 30.10
C GLY A 376 13.94 0.17 28.86
N LEU A 377 13.46 0.63 27.70
CA LEU A 377 14.17 0.67 26.44
C LEU A 377 14.52 2.11 26.03
N HIS A 378 15.48 2.26 25.11
CA HIS A 378 15.78 3.57 24.53
C HIS A 378 14.75 3.96 23.47
N GLU A 379 14.43 5.27 23.36
CA GLU A 379 13.46 5.79 22.36
C GLU A 379 13.80 5.35 20.92
N SER A 380 15.09 5.30 20.57
CA SER A 380 15.51 4.83 19.24
C SER A 380 15.17 3.36 18.96
N THR A 381 15.14 2.51 20.00
CA THR A 381 14.74 1.11 19.87
C THR A 381 13.26 1.00 19.57
N ILE A 382 12.42 1.77 20.29
CA ILE A 382 10.98 1.85 20.02
C ILE A 382 10.71 2.37 18.60
N SER A 383 11.39 3.45 18.20
CA SER A 383 11.26 4.00 16.84
C SER A 383 11.59 2.97 15.75
N ARG A 384 12.66 2.17 15.94
CA ARG A 384 13.03 1.10 15.01
C ARG A 384 12.05 -0.07 15.01
N ALA A 385 11.55 -0.45 16.18
CA ALA A 385 10.56 -1.51 16.33
C ALA A 385 9.17 -1.15 15.78
N THR A 386 8.89 0.12 15.51
CA THR A 386 7.58 0.60 15.05
C THR A 386 7.56 1.04 13.59
N THR A 387 8.72 1.37 13.00
CA THR A 387 8.83 1.78 11.59
C THR A 387 8.71 0.55 10.67
N GLN A 388 7.87 0.62 9.65
CA GLN A 388 7.58 -0.47 8.70
C GLN A 388 7.12 -1.77 9.39
N LYS A 389 6.43 -1.63 10.51
CA LYS A 389 5.78 -2.74 11.21
C LYS A 389 4.30 -2.51 11.29
N TYR A 390 3.54 -3.54 10.96
CA TYR A 390 2.09 -3.44 10.79
C TYR A 390 1.35 -4.24 11.85
N MET A 391 0.24 -3.69 12.29
CA MET A 391 -0.68 -4.30 13.24
C MET A 391 -2.05 -4.47 12.59
N LEU A 392 -2.59 -5.67 12.62
CA LEU A 392 -3.98 -5.93 12.23
C LEU A 392 -4.89 -5.52 13.37
N THR A 393 -5.76 -4.54 13.11
CA THR A 393 -6.75 -4.03 14.05
C THR A 393 -8.16 -4.31 13.51
N PRO A 394 -9.24 -4.21 14.32
CA PRO A 394 -10.62 -4.30 13.83
C PRO A 394 -10.98 -3.25 12.77
N PHE A 395 -10.21 -2.17 12.68
CA PHE A 395 -10.39 -1.07 11.71
C PHE A 395 -9.47 -1.18 10.49
N GLY A 396 -8.78 -2.30 10.32
CA GLY A 396 -7.82 -2.56 9.24
C GLY A 396 -6.37 -2.63 9.70
N THR A 397 -5.48 -2.89 8.75
CA THR A 397 -4.03 -2.97 8.99
C THR A 397 -3.44 -1.56 9.10
N LEU A 398 -2.74 -1.28 10.20
CA LEU A 398 -2.13 0.02 10.49
C LEU A 398 -0.66 -0.15 10.86
N GLU A 399 0.19 0.77 10.40
CA GLU A 399 1.58 0.85 10.85
C GLU A 399 1.64 1.23 12.34
N LEU A 400 2.48 0.55 13.14
CA LEU A 400 2.67 0.82 14.56
C LEU A 400 3.11 2.28 14.82
N LYS A 401 3.89 2.85 13.91
CA LYS A 401 4.34 4.24 13.97
C LYS A 401 3.18 5.24 13.97
N ARG A 402 2.04 4.91 13.38
CA ARG A 402 0.87 5.79 13.29
C ARG A 402 0.23 6.10 14.64
N PHE A 403 0.44 5.25 15.65
CA PHE A 403 -0.05 5.50 17.01
C PHE A 403 0.73 6.57 17.75
N PHE A 404 1.94 6.90 17.28
CA PHE A 404 2.76 7.95 17.87
C PHE A 404 2.51 9.29 17.18
N GLY A 405 2.14 10.26 17.95
CA GLY A 405 1.86 11.60 17.46
C GLY A 405 1.79 12.62 18.59
N THR A 406 2.08 13.87 18.24
CA THR A 406 1.96 15.00 19.17
C THR A 406 0.50 15.29 19.45
N GLY A 407 0.18 15.54 20.71
CA GLY A 407 -1.14 15.99 21.14
C GLY A 407 -1.43 17.42 20.70
N VAL A 408 -2.68 17.69 20.38
CA VAL A 408 -3.25 19.03 20.24
C VAL A 408 -3.96 19.36 21.54
N SER A 409 -3.72 20.56 22.09
CA SER A 409 -4.30 21.02 23.37
C SER A 409 -5.83 21.07 23.27
N THR A 410 -6.51 20.56 24.30
CA THR A 410 -7.95 20.63 24.46
C THR A 410 -8.27 21.47 25.68
N ASP A 411 -9.35 22.21 25.68
CA ASP A 411 -9.78 23.09 26.81
C ASP A 411 -10.03 22.30 28.11
N GLY A 412 -10.28 20.99 28.02
CA GLY A 412 -10.51 20.10 29.16
C GLY A 412 -9.27 19.44 29.76
N GLY A 413 -8.06 19.79 29.31
CA GLY A 413 -6.80 19.20 29.80
C GLY A 413 -6.41 17.85 29.18
N ASP A 414 -7.29 17.18 28.46
CA ASP A 414 -7.00 15.96 27.68
C ASP A 414 -6.46 16.36 26.31
N ALA A 415 -5.29 15.85 25.95
CA ALA A 415 -4.73 16.09 24.61
C ALA A 415 -5.37 15.15 23.59
N THR A 416 -5.82 15.69 22.46
CA THR A 416 -6.35 14.91 21.32
C THR A 416 -5.27 14.72 20.26
N SER A 417 -5.18 13.53 19.63
CA SER A 417 -4.18 13.29 18.61
C SER A 417 -4.48 14.02 17.30
N ALA A 418 -3.43 14.39 16.56
CA ALA A 418 -3.59 14.99 15.23
C ALA A 418 -4.41 14.10 14.27
N THR A 419 -4.28 12.79 14.39
CA THR A 419 -5.03 11.81 13.59
C THR A 419 -6.53 11.83 13.92
N ALA A 420 -6.89 11.97 15.20
CA ALA A 420 -8.29 12.09 15.60
C ALA A 420 -8.91 13.38 15.03
N VAL A 421 -8.18 14.51 15.10
CA VAL A 421 -8.64 15.78 14.50
C VAL A 421 -8.85 15.66 13.00
N GLN A 422 -7.94 15.00 12.27
CA GLN A 422 -8.10 14.74 10.84
C GLN A 422 -9.34 13.88 10.55
N THR A 423 -9.62 12.91 11.39
CA THR A 423 -10.83 12.07 11.27
C THR A 423 -12.09 12.88 11.48
N PHE A 424 -12.15 13.78 12.48
CA PHE A 424 -13.27 14.69 12.69
C PHE A 424 -13.47 15.63 11.51
N ILE A 425 -12.39 16.22 10.95
CA ILE A 425 -12.49 17.09 9.76
C ILE A 425 -13.09 16.29 8.57
N ARG A 426 -12.62 15.06 8.35
CA ARG A 426 -13.14 14.20 7.27
C ARG A 426 -14.63 13.90 7.46
N GLN A 427 -15.04 13.57 8.68
CA GLN A 427 -16.43 13.30 9.01
C GLN A 427 -17.32 14.55 8.82
N MET A 428 -16.90 15.70 9.33
CA MET A 428 -17.65 16.95 9.16
C MET A 428 -17.84 17.35 7.69
N VAL A 429 -16.81 17.08 6.86
CA VAL A 429 -16.88 17.33 5.42
C VAL A 429 -17.75 16.31 4.72
N ALA A 430 -17.77 15.04 5.15
CA ALA A 430 -18.65 14.02 4.60
C ALA A 430 -20.14 14.30 4.88
N GLU A 431 -20.42 14.86 6.07
CA GLU A 431 -21.78 15.21 6.53
C GLU A 431 -22.23 16.63 6.12
N GLU A 432 -21.36 17.42 5.46
CA GLU A 432 -21.68 18.80 5.11
C GLU A 432 -22.76 18.91 4.00
N ASN A 433 -23.50 20.01 4.05
CA ASN A 433 -24.41 20.35 2.96
C ASN A 433 -23.61 20.83 1.74
N ARG A 434 -23.68 20.10 0.64
CA ARG A 434 -22.96 20.39 -0.61
C ARG A 434 -23.27 21.78 -1.18
N ALA A 435 -24.49 22.32 -0.96
CA ALA A 435 -24.87 23.66 -1.40
C ALA A 435 -24.20 24.79 -0.56
N LYS A 436 -23.86 24.49 0.71
CA LYS A 436 -23.16 25.41 1.63
C LYS A 436 -22.03 24.69 2.33
N PRO A 437 -20.90 24.42 1.64
CA PRO A 437 -19.79 23.71 2.22
C PRO A 437 -19.14 24.52 3.36
N LEU A 438 -18.68 23.82 4.39
CA LEU A 438 -18.09 24.41 5.60
C LEU A 438 -16.75 25.10 5.26
N SER A 439 -16.62 26.36 5.64
CA SER A 439 -15.34 27.07 5.58
C SER A 439 -14.38 26.58 6.68
N ASP A 440 -13.07 26.79 6.50
CA ASP A 440 -12.04 26.40 7.49
C ASP A 440 -12.30 27.08 8.85
N SER A 441 -12.92 28.29 8.87
CA SER A 441 -13.34 28.98 10.08
C SER A 441 -14.53 28.32 10.77
N GLN A 442 -15.50 27.81 10.02
CA GLN A 442 -16.65 27.08 10.57
C GLN A 442 -16.24 25.69 11.08
N ILE A 443 -15.31 25.02 10.40
CA ILE A 443 -14.71 23.75 10.88
C ILE A 443 -13.99 23.99 12.21
N MET A 444 -13.20 25.08 12.31
CA MET A 444 -12.53 25.48 13.54
C MET A 444 -13.53 25.70 14.67
N GLN A 445 -14.63 26.43 14.41
CA GLN A 445 -15.66 26.69 15.41
C GLN A 445 -16.33 25.40 15.89
N LYS A 446 -16.71 24.50 14.99
CA LYS A 446 -17.30 23.20 15.34
C LYS A 446 -16.33 22.30 16.13
N LEU A 447 -15.04 22.36 15.85
CA LEU A 447 -14.02 21.67 16.65
C LEU A 447 -13.87 22.30 18.04
N ALA A 448 -13.95 23.63 18.15
CA ALA A 448 -13.96 24.33 19.43
C ALA A 448 -15.20 23.98 20.27
N ASP A 449 -16.38 23.83 19.65
CA ASP A 449 -17.60 23.38 20.32
C ASP A 449 -17.47 21.93 20.87
N GLN A 450 -16.58 21.12 20.28
CA GLN A 450 -16.20 19.79 20.77
C GLN A 450 -15.03 19.81 21.76
N GLY A 451 -14.59 21.01 22.19
CA GLY A 451 -13.50 21.19 23.12
C GLY A 451 -12.10 21.17 22.50
N ILE A 452 -11.96 21.09 21.16
CA ILE A 452 -10.67 21.01 20.48
C ILE A 452 -10.27 22.39 19.95
N VAL A 453 -9.32 23.05 20.60
CA VAL A 453 -8.88 24.42 20.24
C VAL A 453 -7.74 24.36 19.21
N ILE A 454 -8.02 24.72 17.98
CA ILE A 454 -7.06 24.69 16.87
C ILE A 454 -7.09 26.00 16.08
N ALA A 455 -5.94 26.46 15.60
CA ALA A 455 -5.87 27.62 14.73
C ALA A 455 -6.41 27.27 13.31
N ARG A 456 -7.08 28.26 12.66
CA ARG A 456 -7.58 28.13 11.27
C ARG A 456 -6.53 27.64 10.30
N ARG A 457 -5.26 28.09 10.42
CA ARG A 457 -4.15 27.66 9.57
C ARG A 457 -3.86 26.16 9.72
N THR A 458 -4.00 25.63 10.92
CA THR A 458 -3.80 24.20 11.20
C THR A 458 -4.94 23.36 10.61
N VAL A 459 -6.20 23.87 10.66
CA VAL A 459 -7.35 23.23 9.99
C VAL A 459 -7.11 23.17 8.48
N ALA A 460 -6.65 24.26 7.85
CA ALA A 460 -6.33 24.30 6.44
C ALA A 460 -5.24 23.28 6.07
N LYS A 461 -4.15 23.22 6.87
CA LYS A 461 -3.07 22.22 6.69
C LYS A 461 -3.57 20.79 6.78
N TYR A 462 -4.43 20.47 7.76
CA TYR A 462 -5.00 19.12 7.88
C TYR A 462 -5.96 18.78 6.75
N ARG A 463 -6.78 19.74 6.31
CA ARG A 463 -7.65 19.56 5.13
C ARG A 463 -6.86 19.26 3.86
N GLU A 464 -5.78 20.02 3.62
CA GLU A 464 -4.87 19.80 2.48
C GLU A 464 -4.19 18.44 2.56
N ALA A 465 -3.71 18.03 3.73
CA ALA A 465 -3.14 16.69 3.96
C ALA A 465 -4.15 15.57 3.68
N LEU A 466 -5.45 15.82 3.89
CA LEU A 466 -6.54 14.90 3.57
C LEU A 466 -6.97 14.98 2.08
N ARG A 467 -6.32 15.82 1.26
CA ARG A 467 -6.68 16.09 -0.15
C ARG A 467 -8.12 16.59 -0.34
N ILE A 468 -8.66 17.30 0.64
CA ILE A 468 -9.99 17.91 0.60
C ILE A 468 -9.88 19.32 0.01
N ALA A 469 -10.65 19.60 -1.06
CA ALA A 469 -10.66 20.91 -1.71
C ALA A 469 -11.19 22.02 -0.78
N PRO A 470 -10.79 23.28 -0.96
CA PRO A 470 -11.34 24.42 -0.21
C PRO A 470 -12.83 24.59 -0.48
N ALA A 471 -13.55 25.25 0.46
CA ALA A 471 -15.00 25.42 0.40
C ALA A 471 -15.50 26.03 -0.91
N THR A 472 -14.74 26.95 -1.50
CA THR A 472 -15.05 27.58 -2.81
C THR A 472 -15.07 26.56 -3.94
N LEU A 473 -14.09 25.69 -4.03
CA LEU A 473 -14.03 24.64 -5.06
C LEU A 473 -15.10 23.57 -4.82
N ARG A 474 -15.33 23.17 -3.57
CA ARG A 474 -16.38 22.19 -3.23
C ARG A 474 -17.78 22.70 -3.59
N LYS A 475 -18.02 24.02 -3.39
CA LYS A 475 -19.27 24.66 -3.83
C LYS A 475 -19.41 24.67 -5.35
N ALA A 476 -18.34 25.00 -6.08
CA ALA A 476 -18.34 24.98 -7.54
C ALA A 476 -18.62 23.58 -8.10
N GLN A 477 -18.00 22.55 -7.50
CA GLN A 477 -18.25 21.15 -7.87
C GLN A 477 -19.67 20.68 -7.57
N ALA A 478 -20.29 21.18 -6.51
CA ALA A 478 -21.69 20.87 -6.17
C ALA A 478 -22.69 21.54 -7.12
N SER A 479 -22.37 22.73 -7.64
CA SER A 479 -23.24 23.44 -8.61
C SER A 479 -23.11 22.93 -10.05
N ALA A 480 -22.04 22.11 -10.31
CA ALA A 480 -21.76 21.54 -11.63
C ALA A 480 -22.34 20.13 -11.84
N ARG A 481 -22.87 19.52 -10.79
CA ARG A 481 -23.62 18.26 -10.79
C ARG A 481 -25.12 18.52 -10.74
#